data_b18769031629b432aca54e11d2ab2762
#
_entry.id   b18769031629b432aca54e11d2ab2762
#
_cell.length_a   1.000
_cell.length_b   1.000
_cell.length_c   1.000
_cell.angle_alpha   90.00
_cell.angle_beta   90.00
_cell.angle_gamma   90.00
#
_symmetry.space_group_name_H-M   'P 1'
#
loop_
_entity.id
_entity.type
_entity.pdbx_description
1 polymer ?
#
loop_
_entity_poly.entity_id
_entity_poly.type
_entity_poly.pdbx_seq_one_letter_code
_entity_poly.pdbx_strand_id
1 'polypeptide(L)'
;PHFRPIYERMRTAPAIDYRAMPIGEARKTFEALAQPWNEGAPALAAVREFTVRTAAGQMRARLYEPAADALANGLVVYVHGGGWTFGSVDTHDGTMRNLAQASGCAVLGMDYRLAPEHPFPAPLDDVLAALAFAADGGLGRPVDMGRIALAGDSAGANLALAALLARRDRRQTLPPTAALFYGCYAPIFDTASHE
;
A
#
# COMPACT_ATOMS: atom_id res chain seq x y z
N PRO A 1 -18.02 -8.52 -18.48
CA PRO A 1 -17.41 -8.16 -19.76
C PRO A 1 -16.08 -7.42 -19.61
N HIS A 2 -15.93 -6.55 -18.60
CA HIS A 2 -14.74 -5.71 -18.41
C HIS A 2 -13.50 -6.46 -17.88
N PHE A 3 -13.67 -7.57 -17.16
CA PHE A 3 -12.57 -8.37 -16.61
C PHE A 3 -11.96 -9.38 -17.60
N ARG A 4 -12.63 -9.67 -18.70
CA ARG A 4 -12.19 -10.71 -19.64
C ARG A 4 -10.81 -10.41 -20.26
N PRO A 5 -10.52 -9.19 -20.73
CA PRO A 5 -9.18 -8.86 -21.26
C PRO A 5 -8.07 -9.01 -20.22
N ILE A 6 -8.35 -8.64 -18.97
CA ILE A 6 -7.43 -8.78 -17.84
C ILE A 6 -7.15 -10.27 -17.58
N TYR A 7 -8.20 -11.07 -17.47
CA TYR A 7 -8.09 -12.51 -17.27
C TYR A 7 -7.29 -13.20 -18.38
N GLU A 8 -7.59 -12.90 -19.66
CA GLU A 8 -6.86 -13.45 -20.80
C GLU A 8 -5.38 -13.07 -20.76
N ARG A 9 -5.06 -11.83 -20.42
CA ARG A 9 -3.68 -11.36 -20.28
C ARG A 9 -2.95 -12.12 -19.16
N MET A 10 -3.59 -12.31 -18.00
CA MET A 10 -3.01 -13.08 -16.89
C MET A 10 -2.81 -14.55 -17.27
N ARG A 11 -3.78 -15.15 -17.95
CA ARG A 11 -3.74 -16.56 -18.36
C ARG A 11 -2.67 -16.86 -19.40
N THR A 12 -2.36 -15.90 -20.26
CA THR A 12 -1.36 -16.05 -21.34
C THR A 12 0.02 -15.54 -20.93
N ALA A 13 0.15 -14.88 -19.79
CA ALA A 13 1.45 -14.46 -19.29
C ALA A 13 2.33 -15.69 -18.94
N PRO A 14 3.62 -15.67 -19.25
CA PRO A 14 4.51 -16.75 -18.89
C PRO A 14 4.57 -16.89 -17.36
N ALA A 15 4.56 -18.14 -16.89
CA ALA A 15 4.77 -18.42 -15.47
C ALA A 15 6.20 -18.01 -15.07
N ILE A 16 6.33 -17.18 -14.06
CA ILE A 16 7.62 -16.70 -13.55
C ILE A 16 7.89 -17.36 -12.22
N ASP A 17 8.98 -18.12 -12.13
CA ASP A 17 9.44 -18.66 -10.85
C ASP A 17 10.36 -17.64 -10.17
N TYR A 18 9.77 -16.75 -9.40
CA TYR A 18 10.51 -15.75 -8.62
C TYR A 18 11.47 -16.37 -7.59
N ARG A 19 11.26 -17.63 -7.18
CA ARG A 19 12.13 -18.33 -6.22
C ARG A 19 13.44 -18.78 -6.83
N ALA A 20 13.49 -18.92 -8.16
CA ALA A 20 14.69 -19.24 -8.90
C ALA A 20 15.59 -18.02 -9.19
N MET A 21 15.15 -16.81 -8.81
CA MET A 21 15.85 -15.56 -9.10
C MET A 21 16.50 -14.97 -7.84
N PRO A 22 17.66 -14.27 -7.97
CA PRO A 22 18.13 -13.36 -6.94
C PRO A 22 17.05 -12.31 -6.62
N ILE A 23 16.86 -11.96 -5.34
CA ILE A 23 15.75 -11.12 -4.92
C ILE A 23 15.67 -9.77 -5.63
N GLY A 24 16.82 -9.15 -5.90
CA GLY A 24 16.87 -7.88 -6.63
C GLY A 24 16.41 -7.98 -8.10
N GLU A 25 16.67 -9.11 -8.75
CA GLU A 25 16.19 -9.39 -10.10
C GLU A 25 14.69 -9.70 -10.10
N ALA A 26 14.25 -10.51 -9.14
CA ALA A 26 12.84 -10.81 -8.95
C ALA A 26 12.00 -9.54 -8.76
N ARG A 27 12.47 -8.57 -7.96
CA ARG A 27 11.81 -7.27 -7.77
C ARG A 27 11.75 -6.45 -9.04
N LYS A 28 12.85 -6.34 -9.79
CA LYS A 28 12.86 -5.63 -11.08
C LYS A 28 11.87 -6.24 -12.08
N THR A 29 11.81 -7.57 -12.11
CA THR A 29 10.86 -8.30 -12.96
C THR A 29 9.42 -7.99 -12.54
N PHE A 30 9.13 -8.02 -11.24
CA PHE A 30 7.82 -7.67 -10.71
C PHE A 30 7.42 -6.22 -11.04
N GLU A 31 8.34 -5.27 -10.85
CA GLU A 31 8.12 -3.87 -11.20
C GLU A 31 7.81 -3.67 -12.69
N ALA A 32 8.58 -4.31 -13.57
CA ALA A 32 8.35 -4.23 -15.00
C ALA A 32 6.97 -4.77 -15.41
N LEU A 33 6.52 -5.84 -14.77
CA LEU A 33 5.20 -6.43 -15.03
C LEU A 33 4.05 -5.61 -14.42
N ALA A 34 4.33 -4.79 -13.41
CA ALA A 34 3.34 -3.91 -12.80
C ALA A 34 3.09 -2.64 -13.64
N GLN A 35 4.07 -2.16 -14.42
CA GLN A 35 3.95 -0.90 -15.18
C GLN A 35 2.70 -0.81 -16.06
N PRO A 36 2.30 -1.82 -16.83
CA PRO A 36 1.10 -1.75 -17.66
C PRO A 36 -0.21 -1.57 -16.87
N TRP A 37 -0.23 -1.89 -15.58
CA TRP A 37 -1.40 -1.67 -14.71
C TRP A 37 -1.56 -0.21 -14.28
N ASN A 38 -0.51 0.60 -14.44
CA ASN A 38 -0.54 2.04 -14.19
C ASN A 38 -1.00 2.84 -15.44
N GLU A 39 -1.08 2.20 -16.61
CA GLU A 39 -1.52 2.86 -17.85
C GLU A 39 -2.96 3.34 -17.73
N GLY A 40 -3.22 4.57 -18.20
CA GLY A 40 -4.55 5.17 -18.15
C GLY A 40 -4.98 5.65 -16.75
N ALA A 41 -4.08 5.63 -15.78
CA ALA A 41 -4.35 6.19 -14.46
C ALA A 41 -4.67 7.70 -14.54
N PRO A 42 -5.62 8.21 -13.74
CA PRO A 42 -6.07 9.59 -13.83
C PRO A 42 -4.94 10.58 -13.48
N ALA A 43 -4.95 11.71 -14.20
CA ALA A 43 -4.17 12.87 -13.78
C ALA A 43 -4.80 13.46 -12.51
N LEU A 44 -3.99 13.83 -11.54
CA LEU A 44 -4.40 14.42 -10.28
C LEU A 44 -3.93 15.87 -10.18
N ALA A 45 -4.51 16.62 -9.26
CA ALA A 45 -4.11 18.01 -9.00
C ALA A 45 -2.66 18.10 -8.52
N ALA A 46 -2.23 17.15 -7.68
CA ALA A 46 -0.83 17.04 -7.25
C ALA A 46 -0.44 15.61 -6.92
N VAL A 47 0.84 15.30 -7.14
CA VAL A 47 1.51 14.10 -6.62
C VAL A 47 2.82 14.56 -6.02
N ARG A 48 3.04 14.29 -4.73
CA ARG A 48 4.20 14.78 -3.99
C ARG A 48 4.95 13.68 -3.28
N GLU A 49 6.28 13.69 -3.38
CA GLU A 49 7.16 12.77 -2.65
C GLU A 49 7.46 13.30 -1.24
N PHE A 50 7.52 12.39 -0.31
CA PHE A 50 7.89 12.65 1.07
C PHE A 50 8.92 11.64 1.56
N THR A 51 9.67 12.04 2.57
CA THR A 51 10.55 11.15 3.32
C THR A 51 10.03 11.04 4.75
N VAL A 52 9.62 9.85 5.13
CA VAL A 52 9.16 9.52 6.48
C VAL A 52 10.35 9.01 7.29
N ARG A 53 10.58 9.60 8.47
CA ARG A 53 11.60 9.10 9.39
C ARG A 53 11.04 7.87 10.12
N THR A 54 11.79 6.77 10.08
CA THR A 54 11.50 5.53 10.81
C THR A 54 12.62 5.22 11.81
N ALA A 55 12.42 4.26 12.68
CA ALA A 55 13.46 3.82 13.61
C ALA A 55 14.69 3.23 12.90
N ALA A 56 14.53 2.74 11.66
CA ALA A 56 15.60 2.15 10.85
C ALA A 56 16.20 3.12 9.81
N GLY A 57 15.76 4.38 9.78
CA GLY A 57 16.25 5.38 8.82
C GLY A 57 15.12 6.14 8.13
N GLN A 58 15.17 6.19 6.81
CA GLN A 58 14.24 6.94 5.99
C GLN A 58 13.43 6.01 5.10
N MET A 59 12.14 6.30 4.96
CA MET A 59 11.20 5.60 4.09
C MET A 59 10.59 6.60 3.12
N ARG A 60 10.57 6.25 1.84
CA ARG A 60 9.88 7.02 0.80
C ARG A 60 8.38 6.88 0.97
N ALA A 61 7.66 7.98 0.81
CA ALA A 61 6.21 8.01 0.74
C ALA A 61 5.77 8.97 -0.36
N ARG A 62 4.59 8.71 -0.93
CA ARG A 62 4.01 9.54 -2.00
C ARG A 62 2.58 9.89 -1.68
N LEU A 63 2.26 11.18 -1.74
CA LEU A 63 0.92 11.70 -1.53
C LEU A 63 0.28 12.01 -2.88
N TYR A 64 -0.94 11.53 -3.06
CA TYR A 64 -1.78 11.71 -4.24
C TYR A 64 -2.96 12.58 -3.88
N GLU A 65 -3.10 13.75 -4.51
CA GLU A 65 -4.15 14.72 -4.23
C GLU A 65 -5.04 14.90 -5.48
N PRO A 66 -6.30 14.41 -5.47
CA PRO A 66 -7.19 14.50 -6.62
C PRO A 66 -7.69 15.93 -6.87
N ALA A 67 -7.70 16.78 -5.86
CA ALA A 67 -8.08 18.18 -5.93
C ALA A 67 -7.20 19.00 -4.98
N ALA A 68 -7.21 20.32 -5.17
CA ALA A 68 -6.58 21.23 -4.21
C ALA A 68 -7.21 21.02 -2.83
N ASP A 69 -6.36 20.96 -1.80
CA ASP A 69 -6.77 20.75 -0.40
C ASP A 69 -7.53 19.43 -0.12
N ALA A 70 -7.30 18.39 -0.90
CA ALA A 70 -7.93 17.07 -0.72
C ALA A 70 -7.71 16.47 0.68
N LEU A 71 -6.63 16.85 1.39
CA LEU A 71 -6.42 16.50 2.79
C LEU A 71 -7.53 17.02 3.73
N ALA A 72 -8.25 18.08 3.34
CA ALA A 72 -9.39 18.56 4.10
C ALA A 72 -10.58 17.58 4.07
N ASN A 73 -10.70 16.76 3.03
CA ASN A 73 -11.72 15.72 2.92
C ASN A 73 -11.37 14.48 3.74
N GLY A 74 -10.09 14.22 3.96
CA GLY A 74 -9.55 13.07 4.69
C GLY A 74 -8.30 12.51 4.02
N LEU A 75 -7.71 11.52 4.66
CA LEU A 75 -6.53 10.84 4.18
C LEU A 75 -6.76 9.33 4.15
N VAL A 76 -6.43 8.70 3.04
CA VAL A 76 -6.28 7.24 2.97
C VAL A 76 -4.79 6.92 3.04
N VAL A 77 -4.37 6.19 4.06
CA VAL A 77 -3.03 5.61 4.11
C VAL A 77 -3.11 4.22 3.45
N TYR A 78 -2.48 4.10 2.29
CA TYR A 78 -2.53 2.89 1.47
C TYR A 78 -1.25 2.07 1.61
N VAL A 79 -1.41 0.81 1.99
CA VAL A 79 -0.32 -0.17 2.14
C VAL A 79 -0.40 -1.14 0.96
N HIS A 80 0.60 -1.12 0.10
CA HIS A 80 0.61 -1.95 -1.10
C HIS A 80 0.80 -3.44 -0.81
N GLY A 81 0.28 -4.28 -1.71
CA GLY A 81 0.50 -5.72 -1.71
C GLY A 81 1.87 -6.13 -2.26
N GLY A 82 2.09 -7.42 -2.43
CA GLY A 82 3.32 -7.98 -3.00
C GLY A 82 4.00 -9.02 -2.10
N GLY A 83 3.22 -9.74 -1.27
CA GLY A 83 3.73 -10.84 -0.43
C GLY A 83 4.82 -10.41 0.55
N TRP A 84 4.78 -9.16 1.03
CA TRP A 84 5.78 -8.55 1.92
C TRP A 84 7.19 -8.47 1.32
N THR A 85 7.37 -8.93 0.06
CA THR A 85 8.68 -9.10 -0.60
C THR A 85 8.81 -8.20 -1.83
N PHE A 86 7.70 -7.87 -2.46
CA PHE A 86 7.59 -7.09 -3.69
C PHE A 86 6.70 -5.87 -3.49
N GLY A 87 6.67 -5.01 -4.51
CA GLY A 87 5.81 -3.85 -4.55
C GLY A 87 6.49 -2.57 -4.07
N SER A 88 5.90 -1.46 -4.47
CA SER A 88 6.33 -0.10 -4.14
C SER A 88 5.20 0.89 -4.46
N VAL A 89 5.39 2.16 -4.12
CA VAL A 89 4.50 3.23 -4.58
C VAL A 89 4.48 3.34 -6.11
N ASP A 90 5.55 2.90 -6.79
CA ASP A 90 5.60 2.94 -8.26
C ASP A 90 4.80 1.80 -8.88
N THR A 91 4.80 0.60 -8.30
CA THR A 91 4.00 -0.54 -8.79
C THR A 91 2.49 -0.34 -8.57
N HIS A 92 2.10 0.44 -7.57
CA HIS A 92 0.70 0.72 -7.23
C HIS A 92 0.28 2.16 -7.53
N ASP A 93 1.05 2.90 -8.35
CA ASP A 93 0.75 4.30 -8.68
C ASP A 93 -0.65 4.46 -9.26
N GLY A 94 -1.01 3.62 -10.24
CA GLY A 94 -2.35 3.64 -10.83
C GLY A 94 -3.47 3.33 -9.84
N THR A 95 -3.26 2.36 -8.95
CA THR A 95 -4.22 2.01 -7.90
C THR A 95 -4.47 3.19 -6.97
N MET A 96 -3.41 3.85 -6.50
CA MET A 96 -3.51 4.98 -5.58
C MET A 96 -4.12 6.22 -6.25
N ARG A 97 -3.80 6.48 -7.53
CA ARG A 97 -4.45 7.55 -8.31
C ARG A 97 -5.95 7.32 -8.47
N ASN A 98 -6.33 6.10 -8.85
CA ASN A 98 -7.75 5.74 -9.00
C ASN A 98 -8.49 5.85 -7.66
N LEU A 99 -7.87 5.40 -6.56
CA LEU A 99 -8.46 5.51 -5.22
C LEU A 99 -8.62 6.98 -4.80
N ALA A 100 -7.62 7.82 -5.04
CA ALA A 100 -7.70 9.25 -4.75
C ALA A 100 -8.83 9.91 -5.55
N GLN A 101 -8.89 9.66 -6.86
CA GLN A 101 -9.92 10.20 -7.73
C GLN A 101 -11.33 9.75 -7.34
N ALA A 102 -11.50 8.47 -7.01
CA ALA A 102 -12.80 7.90 -6.67
C ALA A 102 -13.30 8.32 -5.28
N SER A 103 -12.39 8.47 -4.32
CA SER A 103 -12.74 8.85 -2.94
C SER A 103 -12.86 10.37 -2.73
N GLY A 104 -12.21 11.17 -3.57
CA GLY A 104 -12.04 12.61 -3.34
C GLY A 104 -11.12 12.96 -2.17
N CYS A 105 -10.50 11.95 -1.53
CA CYS A 105 -9.55 12.11 -0.43
C CYS A 105 -8.11 12.08 -0.95
N ALA A 106 -7.19 12.65 -0.19
CA ALA A 106 -5.77 12.40 -0.41
C ALA A 106 -5.42 10.94 -0.11
N VAL A 107 -4.46 10.37 -0.85
CA VAL A 107 -3.94 9.01 -0.61
C VAL A 107 -2.45 9.10 -0.35
N LEU A 108 -1.97 8.52 0.76
CA LEU A 108 -0.55 8.40 1.09
C LEU A 108 -0.12 6.95 0.93
N GLY A 109 0.71 6.66 -0.06
CA GLY A 109 1.43 5.40 -0.21
C GLY A 109 2.83 5.47 0.39
N MET A 110 3.43 4.31 0.64
CA MET A 110 4.79 4.21 1.22
C MET A 110 5.53 2.99 0.72
N ASP A 111 6.85 3.09 0.64
CA ASP A 111 7.77 1.98 0.37
C ASP A 111 8.24 1.40 1.71
N TYR A 112 7.39 0.61 2.36
CA TYR A 112 7.75 -0.07 3.60
C TYR A 112 8.85 -1.10 3.34
N ARG A 113 9.68 -1.38 4.36
CA ARG A 113 10.78 -2.36 4.28
C ARG A 113 10.26 -3.75 3.96
N LEU A 114 10.93 -4.41 3.02
CA LEU A 114 10.51 -5.70 2.47
C LEU A 114 11.33 -6.85 3.03
N ALA A 115 10.71 -8.03 3.14
CA ALA A 115 11.37 -9.30 3.35
C ALA A 115 12.10 -9.72 2.04
N PRO A 116 13.12 -10.57 2.11
CA PRO A 116 13.69 -11.19 3.31
C PRO A 116 14.62 -10.30 4.12
N GLU A 117 15.08 -9.16 3.60
CA GLU A 117 16.08 -8.30 4.26
C GLU A 117 15.52 -7.70 5.57
N HIS A 118 14.23 -7.42 5.59
CA HIS A 118 13.55 -6.82 6.72
C HIS A 118 12.24 -7.57 7.03
N PRO A 119 12.32 -8.73 7.70
CA PRO A 119 11.13 -9.51 8.03
C PRO A 119 10.26 -8.79 9.08
N PHE A 120 9.09 -9.35 9.35
CA PHE A 120 8.25 -8.90 10.46
C PHE A 120 9.06 -8.75 11.77
N PRO A 121 8.89 -7.68 12.54
CA PRO A 121 7.84 -6.65 12.43
C PRO A 121 8.22 -5.40 11.61
N ALA A 122 9.35 -5.36 10.92
CA ALA A 122 9.86 -4.17 10.27
C ALA A 122 8.83 -3.47 9.34
N PRO A 123 8.10 -4.19 8.46
CA PRO A 123 7.06 -3.57 7.63
C PRO A 123 5.92 -2.94 8.44
N LEU A 124 5.52 -3.58 9.54
CA LEU A 124 4.50 -3.07 10.45
C LEU A 124 4.93 -1.77 11.12
N ASP A 125 6.19 -1.71 11.59
CA ASP A 125 6.73 -0.49 12.21
C ASP A 125 6.75 0.68 11.23
N ASP A 126 7.01 0.41 9.95
CA ASP A 126 6.99 1.43 8.90
C ASP A 126 5.57 1.94 8.61
N VAL A 127 4.56 1.08 8.61
CA VAL A 127 3.15 1.50 8.49
C VAL A 127 2.74 2.38 9.68
N LEU A 128 3.14 1.99 10.89
CA LEU A 128 2.87 2.80 12.09
C LEU A 128 3.58 4.15 12.05
N ALA A 129 4.81 4.20 11.52
CA ALA A 129 5.55 5.46 11.33
C ALA A 129 4.87 6.39 10.30
N ALA A 130 4.31 5.84 9.21
CA ALA A 130 3.56 6.63 8.23
C ALA A 130 2.28 7.23 8.82
N LEU A 131 1.56 6.48 9.66
CA LEU A 131 0.40 7.00 10.39
C LEU A 131 0.78 8.13 11.35
N ALA A 132 1.87 7.97 12.11
CA ALA A 132 2.39 9.00 13.00
C ALA A 132 2.84 10.24 12.21
N PHE A 133 3.58 10.06 11.12
CA PHE A 133 4.02 11.14 10.23
C PHE A 133 2.85 12.01 9.74
N ALA A 134 1.76 11.38 9.31
CA ALA A 134 0.56 12.12 8.87
C ALA A 134 -0.12 12.86 10.02
N ALA A 135 -0.26 12.21 11.17
CA ALA A 135 -0.90 12.81 12.36
C ALA A 135 -0.08 13.97 12.94
N ASP A 136 1.24 13.89 12.91
CA ASP A 136 2.16 14.87 13.51
C ASP A 136 2.50 16.05 12.57
N GLY A 137 1.86 16.14 11.40
CA GLY A 137 2.02 17.28 10.48
C GLY A 137 3.08 17.10 9.40
N GLY A 138 3.61 15.91 9.20
CA GLY A 138 4.61 15.61 8.18
C GLY A 138 4.17 15.91 6.75
N LEU A 139 2.87 15.99 6.50
CA LEU A 139 2.27 16.38 5.22
C LEU A 139 2.08 17.90 5.04
N GLY A 140 2.69 18.71 5.92
CA GLY A 140 2.58 20.17 5.96
C GLY A 140 1.54 20.68 6.96
N ARG A 141 0.66 19.81 7.44
CA ARG A 141 -0.29 20.04 8.55
C ARG A 141 -0.64 18.71 9.23
N PRO A 142 -1.00 18.71 10.51
CA PRO A 142 -1.54 17.52 11.19
C PRO A 142 -2.83 17.05 10.53
N VAL A 143 -2.98 15.72 10.42
CA VAL A 143 -4.23 15.08 10.00
C VAL A 143 -4.83 14.39 11.23
N ASP A 144 -6.07 14.76 11.58
CA ASP A 144 -6.78 14.10 12.66
C ASP A 144 -6.93 12.60 12.36
N MET A 145 -6.55 11.77 13.31
CA MET A 145 -6.64 10.30 13.20
C MET A 145 -8.08 9.86 12.88
N GLY A 146 -9.09 10.57 13.37
CA GLY A 146 -10.49 10.35 13.04
C GLY A 146 -10.86 10.60 11.58
N ARG A 147 -9.96 11.18 10.79
CA ARG A 147 -10.11 11.46 9.36
C ARG A 147 -9.14 10.66 8.50
N ILE A 148 -8.47 9.67 9.08
CA ILE A 148 -7.60 8.73 8.37
C ILE A 148 -8.36 7.43 8.15
N ALA A 149 -8.38 6.94 6.92
CA ALA A 149 -8.73 5.56 6.60
C ALA A 149 -7.45 4.77 6.33
N LEU A 150 -7.41 3.51 6.74
CA LEU A 150 -6.33 2.60 6.39
C LEU A 150 -6.79 1.68 5.27
N ALA A 151 -6.02 1.57 4.19
CA ALA A 151 -6.36 0.70 3.08
C ALA A 151 -5.15 -0.13 2.64
N GLY A 152 -5.41 -1.24 1.98
CA GLY A 152 -4.34 -2.05 1.39
C GLY A 152 -4.88 -3.30 0.71
N ASP A 153 -4.04 -3.92 -0.07
CA ASP A 153 -4.34 -5.14 -0.82
C ASP A 153 -3.40 -6.29 -0.42
N SER A 154 -3.90 -7.52 -0.43
CA SER A 154 -3.09 -8.73 -0.19
C SER A 154 -2.25 -8.62 1.10
N ALA A 155 -0.93 -8.72 1.01
CA ALA A 155 0.01 -8.52 2.12
C ALA A 155 -0.12 -7.12 2.76
N GLY A 156 -0.44 -6.09 1.99
CA GLY A 156 -0.68 -4.74 2.49
C GLY A 156 -1.96 -4.65 3.34
N ALA A 157 -3.01 -5.35 2.95
CA ALA A 157 -4.23 -5.45 3.76
C ALA A 157 -3.96 -6.17 5.10
N ASN A 158 -3.12 -7.21 5.11
CA ASN A 158 -2.67 -7.87 6.33
C ASN A 158 -1.90 -6.89 7.23
N LEU A 159 -0.93 -6.13 6.69
CA LEU A 159 -0.16 -5.13 7.44
C LEU A 159 -1.06 -4.00 7.96
N ALA A 160 -2.04 -3.55 7.18
CA ALA A 160 -3.01 -2.56 7.60
C ALA A 160 -3.83 -3.06 8.81
N LEU A 161 -4.33 -4.30 8.76
CA LEU A 161 -5.01 -4.91 9.91
C LEU A 161 -4.08 -5.05 11.11
N ALA A 162 -2.84 -5.50 10.90
CA ALA A 162 -1.84 -5.63 11.96
C ALA A 162 -1.56 -4.27 12.65
N ALA A 163 -1.50 -3.18 11.86
CA ALA A 163 -1.32 -1.83 12.39
C ALA A 163 -2.51 -1.39 13.26
N LEU A 164 -3.75 -1.68 12.84
CA LEU A 164 -4.94 -1.41 13.65
C LEU A 164 -4.92 -2.19 14.96
N LEU A 165 -4.58 -3.47 14.92
CA LEU A 165 -4.46 -4.33 16.10
C LEU A 165 -3.36 -3.83 17.05
N ALA A 166 -2.17 -3.48 16.52
CA ALA A 166 -1.07 -2.95 17.30
C ALA A 166 -1.44 -1.63 18.00
N ARG A 167 -2.15 -0.73 17.31
CA ARG A 167 -2.64 0.52 17.91
C ARG A 167 -3.70 0.27 18.98
N ARG A 168 -4.65 -0.64 18.72
CA ARG A 168 -5.66 -1.06 19.71
C ARG A 168 -5.00 -1.57 21.00
N ASP A 169 -4.03 -2.47 20.87
CA ASP A 169 -3.36 -3.09 22.02
C ASP A 169 -2.51 -2.07 22.81
N ARG A 170 -2.01 -1.04 22.13
CA ARG A 170 -1.34 0.12 22.72
C ARG A 170 -2.31 1.20 23.22
N ARG A 171 -3.62 0.98 23.14
CA ARG A 171 -4.68 1.94 23.51
C ARG A 171 -4.55 3.31 22.83
N GLN A 172 -4.08 3.30 21.59
CA GLN A 172 -3.96 4.50 20.76
C GLN A 172 -5.23 4.73 19.94
N THR A 173 -5.48 5.98 19.55
CA THR A 173 -6.60 6.32 18.66
C THR A 173 -6.50 5.55 17.34
N LEU A 174 -7.59 4.90 16.94
CA LEU A 174 -7.66 4.14 15.72
C LEU A 174 -8.19 4.99 14.57
N PRO A 175 -7.70 4.78 13.32
CA PRO A 175 -8.45 5.13 12.14
C PRO A 175 -9.86 4.51 12.20
N PRO A 176 -10.94 5.28 11.95
CA PRO A 176 -12.31 4.78 12.09
C PRO A 176 -12.73 3.81 10.98
N THR A 177 -11.98 3.77 9.88
CA THR A 177 -12.35 3.00 8.68
C THR A 177 -11.14 2.27 8.11
N ALA A 178 -11.38 1.07 7.61
CA ALA A 178 -10.39 0.31 6.86
C ALA A 178 -11.01 -0.33 5.61
N ALA A 179 -10.28 -0.30 4.50
CA ALA A 179 -10.61 -1.00 3.25
C ALA A 179 -9.52 -2.04 2.95
N LEU A 180 -9.81 -3.29 3.26
CA LEU A 180 -8.84 -4.38 3.25
C LEU A 180 -9.18 -5.37 2.11
N PHE A 181 -8.45 -5.26 1.00
CA PHE A 181 -8.73 -6.04 -0.21
C PHE A 181 -7.97 -7.37 -0.18
N TYR A 182 -8.69 -8.49 -0.26
CA TYR A 182 -8.19 -9.86 -0.39
C TYR A 182 -6.94 -10.18 0.45
N GLY A 183 -6.90 -9.71 1.70
CA GLY A 183 -5.75 -9.89 2.59
C GLY A 183 -5.64 -11.31 3.15
N CYS A 184 -4.42 -11.70 3.49
CA CYS A 184 -4.13 -12.94 4.21
C CYS A 184 -4.31 -12.72 5.72
N TYR A 185 -5.44 -13.13 6.29
CA TYR A 185 -5.79 -12.84 7.69
C TYR A 185 -5.62 -14.03 8.65
N ALA A 186 -5.46 -15.22 8.11
CA ALA A 186 -5.23 -16.43 8.89
C ALA A 186 -4.22 -17.33 8.17
N PRO A 187 -3.38 -18.06 8.91
CA PRO A 187 -2.44 -19.03 8.32
C PRO A 187 -3.13 -20.38 8.05
N ILE A 188 -4.32 -20.32 7.43
CA ILE A 188 -5.13 -21.50 7.12
C ILE A 188 -5.16 -21.63 5.59
N PHE A 189 -4.60 -22.72 5.08
CA PHE A 189 -4.44 -23.01 3.66
C PHE A 189 -5.05 -24.35 3.26
N ASP A 190 -6.16 -24.73 3.92
CA ASP A 190 -6.86 -26.01 3.77
C ASP A 190 -8.22 -25.87 3.09
N THR A 191 -8.45 -24.78 2.38
CA THR A 191 -9.68 -24.58 1.60
C THR A 191 -9.52 -25.11 0.18
N ALA A 192 -10.61 -25.53 -0.46
CA ALA A 192 -10.62 -26.06 -1.83
C ALA A 192 -9.97 -25.14 -2.89
N SER A 193 -9.81 -23.87 -2.61
CA SER A 193 -9.11 -22.92 -3.49
C SER A 193 -7.58 -22.97 -3.37
N HIS A 194 -7.05 -23.74 -2.41
CA HIS A 194 -5.61 -23.93 -2.21
C HIS A 194 -5.09 -25.27 -2.77
N GLU A 195 -6.00 -26.15 -3.21
CA GLU A 195 -5.71 -27.40 -3.92
C GLU A 195 -5.58 -27.15 -5.43
#